data_70df9152893abd175b53055a43471807
#
_entry.id   70df9152893abd175b53055a43471807
#
_cell.length_a   1.000
_cell.length_b   1.000
_cell.length_c   1.000
_cell.angle_alpha   90.00
_cell.angle_beta   90.00
_cell.angle_gamma   90.00
#
_symmetry.space_group_name_H-M   'P 1'
#
loop_
_entity.id
_entity.type
_entity.pdbx_description
1 polymer ?
#
loop_
_entity_poly.entity_id
_entity_poly.type
_entity_poly.pdbx_seq_one_letter_code
_entity_poly.pdbx_strand_id
1 'polypeptide(L)'
;MSSRSIVVLPDDSAKPILDAIGTASKSLRVKMFLFSDPKLLEAVVSARRRGLKVRVMLNPARRSGEEDNEETRQKLTHAGIDVVDGNPAFELTHEKSMVVDEKTAFVKSLNWATKNLTETRDYAVVTSHPREVSEIVECFEADWHRKRFDSKRAHLIWCPGGRDRFCRFIEEARHTLFVQNERYQDIVIIECLVRAARRGVKLHLMTRPPHTLKEDKLVEGVGGLRIMDDVGIKIHKLKRLKLHGKMLLADDTSAIVGSINLAPGSFDGRRELAIEVRDDEVVERLNKVAHYDWKHSHPLDLSDDGLLVDLRDRAQAAEKLALIDHQKKKNEG
;
A
#
# COMPACT_ATOMS: atom_id res chain seq x y z
N MET A 1 -4.21 -27.08 4.56
CA MET A 1 -3.32 -25.90 4.73
C MET A 1 -4.00 -24.71 4.08
N SER A 2 -4.02 -23.57 4.74
CA SER A 2 -4.57 -22.33 4.15
C SER A 2 -3.84 -22.00 2.86
N SER A 3 -4.58 -21.56 1.84
CA SER A 3 -3.97 -21.13 0.58
C SER A 3 -3.39 -19.72 0.67
N ARG A 4 -3.55 -19.05 1.82
CA ARG A 4 -3.09 -17.67 2.06
C ARG A 4 -2.32 -17.56 3.35
N SER A 5 -1.36 -16.62 3.39
CA SER A 5 -0.65 -16.18 4.57
C SER A 5 -0.42 -14.68 4.50
N ILE A 6 0.05 -14.08 5.61
CA ILE A 6 0.27 -12.63 5.72
C ILE A 6 1.68 -12.34 6.17
N VAL A 7 2.31 -11.37 5.53
CA VAL A 7 3.57 -10.73 5.96
C VAL A 7 3.23 -9.36 6.51
N VAL A 8 3.69 -9.07 7.71
CA VAL A 8 3.48 -7.81 8.43
C VAL A 8 4.83 -7.11 8.60
N LEU A 9 4.96 -5.91 8.08
CA LEU A 9 6.20 -5.15 8.19
C LEU A 9 6.08 -4.06 9.29
N PRO A 10 7.18 -3.79 9.99
CA PRO A 10 8.52 -4.39 9.86
C PRO A 10 8.70 -5.71 10.63
N ASP A 11 7.65 -6.24 11.30
CA ASP A 11 7.73 -7.35 12.25
C ASP A 11 8.34 -8.63 11.64
N ASP A 12 7.94 -8.97 10.41
CA ASP A 12 8.41 -10.17 9.70
C ASP A 12 9.63 -9.89 8.81
N SER A 13 10.10 -8.62 8.72
CA SER A 13 11.14 -8.18 7.81
C SER A 13 10.84 -8.47 6.32
N ALA A 14 11.82 -8.22 5.43
CA ALA A 14 11.72 -8.57 4.02
C ALA A 14 11.99 -10.07 3.72
N LYS A 15 12.33 -10.85 4.74
CA LYS A 15 12.78 -12.26 4.57
C LYS A 15 11.77 -13.10 3.78
N PRO A 16 10.44 -13.11 4.05
CA PRO A 16 9.51 -13.93 3.27
C PRO A 16 9.49 -13.59 1.77
N ILE A 17 9.69 -12.32 1.42
CA ILE A 17 9.76 -11.87 0.02
C ILE A 17 11.08 -12.34 -0.62
N LEU A 18 12.20 -12.16 0.09
CA LEU A 18 13.52 -12.58 -0.37
C LEU A 18 13.59 -14.10 -0.54
N ASP A 19 13.04 -14.87 0.40
CA ASP A 19 12.98 -16.33 0.33
C ASP A 19 12.15 -16.79 -0.88
N ALA A 20 11.00 -16.18 -1.14
CA ALA A 20 10.17 -16.50 -2.29
C ALA A 20 10.88 -16.22 -3.62
N ILE A 21 11.65 -15.13 -3.73
CA ILE A 21 12.47 -14.83 -4.90
C ILE A 21 13.65 -15.84 -5.00
N GLY A 22 14.27 -16.16 -3.86
CA GLY A 22 15.41 -17.09 -3.77
C GLY A 22 15.06 -18.51 -4.19
N THR A 23 13.86 -18.98 -3.87
CA THR A 23 13.36 -20.34 -4.19
C THR A 23 12.65 -20.44 -5.54
N ALA A 24 12.43 -19.32 -6.22
CA ALA A 24 11.84 -19.29 -7.55
C ALA A 24 12.66 -20.12 -8.55
N SER A 25 12.01 -20.91 -9.39
CA SER A 25 12.63 -21.88 -10.29
C SER A 25 12.32 -21.68 -11.79
N LYS A 26 11.26 -20.95 -12.13
CA LYS A 26 10.81 -20.78 -13.52
C LYS A 26 10.67 -19.32 -13.94
N SER A 27 9.90 -18.55 -13.16
CA SER A 27 9.55 -17.19 -13.56
C SER A 27 9.30 -16.27 -12.37
N LEU A 28 9.54 -14.99 -12.60
CA LEU A 28 9.23 -13.92 -11.66
C LEU A 28 8.59 -12.75 -12.43
N ARG A 29 7.39 -12.36 -12.03
CA ARG A 29 6.74 -11.12 -12.48
C ARG A 29 6.65 -10.16 -11.33
N VAL A 30 7.07 -8.94 -11.54
CA VAL A 30 7.07 -7.87 -10.52
C VAL A 30 6.39 -6.64 -11.09
N LYS A 31 5.38 -6.11 -10.40
CA LYS A 31 4.77 -4.82 -10.69
C LYS A 31 4.92 -3.92 -9.47
N MET A 32 5.61 -2.78 -9.62
CA MET A 32 5.94 -1.91 -8.49
C MET A 32 5.77 -0.44 -8.83
N PHE A 33 5.22 0.31 -7.87
CA PHE A 33 5.18 1.77 -7.93
C PHE A 33 6.55 2.37 -7.68
N LEU A 34 7.23 1.94 -6.59
CA LEU A 34 8.60 2.36 -6.24
C LEU A 34 9.43 1.14 -5.89
N PHE A 35 10.57 1.00 -6.55
CA PHE A 35 11.53 -0.08 -6.35
C PHE A 35 12.95 0.49 -6.24
N SER A 36 13.46 0.63 -5.04
CA SER A 36 14.80 1.19 -4.77
C SER A 36 15.59 0.43 -3.69
N ASP A 37 15.00 -0.63 -3.07
CA ASP A 37 15.73 -1.41 -2.06
C ASP A 37 16.82 -2.26 -2.70
N PRO A 38 18.10 -2.10 -2.28
CA PRO A 38 19.23 -2.77 -2.92
C PRO A 38 19.22 -4.30 -2.72
N LYS A 39 18.69 -4.81 -1.60
CA LYS A 39 18.64 -6.25 -1.33
C LYS A 39 17.60 -6.94 -2.22
N LEU A 40 16.43 -6.33 -2.37
CA LEU A 40 15.38 -6.85 -3.26
C LEU A 40 15.82 -6.73 -4.73
N LEU A 41 16.52 -5.66 -5.10
CA LEU A 41 17.07 -5.50 -6.44
C LEU A 41 18.08 -6.63 -6.76
N GLU A 42 19.04 -6.88 -5.87
CA GLU A 42 20.02 -7.97 -6.04
C GLU A 42 19.35 -9.33 -6.10
N ALA A 43 18.30 -9.58 -5.29
CA ALA A 43 17.55 -10.82 -5.33
C ALA A 43 16.88 -11.05 -6.71
N VAL A 44 16.28 -10.00 -7.30
CA VAL A 44 15.67 -10.07 -8.63
C VAL A 44 16.72 -10.28 -9.72
N VAL A 45 17.86 -9.60 -9.65
CA VAL A 45 19.00 -9.80 -10.58
C VAL A 45 19.56 -11.21 -10.44
N SER A 46 19.72 -11.70 -9.22
CA SER A 46 20.17 -13.08 -8.95
C SER A 46 19.20 -14.12 -9.53
N ALA A 47 17.88 -13.90 -9.44
CA ALA A 47 16.90 -14.78 -10.09
C ALA A 47 17.11 -14.85 -11.62
N ARG A 48 17.40 -13.73 -12.26
CA ARG A 48 17.75 -13.70 -13.71
C ARG A 48 19.02 -14.46 -14.01
N ARG A 49 20.07 -14.29 -13.19
CA ARG A 49 21.35 -15.03 -13.32
C ARG A 49 21.17 -16.54 -13.18
N ARG A 50 20.21 -17.01 -12.36
CA ARG A 50 19.82 -18.43 -12.27
C ARG A 50 19.05 -18.94 -13.50
N GLY A 51 18.75 -18.08 -14.49
CA GLY A 51 18.08 -18.46 -15.72
C GLY A 51 16.56 -18.30 -15.69
N LEU A 52 15.96 -17.69 -14.66
CA LEU A 52 14.53 -17.48 -14.59
C LEU A 52 14.07 -16.47 -15.65
N LYS A 53 12.84 -16.65 -16.15
CA LYS A 53 12.16 -15.61 -16.93
C LYS A 53 11.67 -14.50 -15.98
N VAL A 54 12.43 -13.41 -15.92
CA VAL A 54 12.10 -12.27 -15.06
C VAL A 54 11.54 -11.13 -15.89
N ARG A 55 10.38 -10.58 -15.49
CA ARG A 55 9.74 -9.42 -16.09
C ARG A 55 9.32 -8.43 -15.01
N VAL A 56 9.65 -7.16 -15.21
CA VAL A 56 9.39 -6.10 -14.24
C VAL A 56 8.62 -4.96 -14.90
N MET A 57 7.54 -4.53 -14.28
CA MET A 57 6.78 -3.34 -14.65
C MET A 57 6.93 -2.28 -13.56
N LEU A 58 7.41 -1.11 -13.91
CA LEU A 58 7.67 0.00 -13.00
C LEU A 58 6.79 1.21 -13.36
N ASN A 59 6.33 1.93 -12.36
CA ASN A 59 5.76 3.25 -12.62
C ASN A 59 6.87 4.19 -13.12
N PRO A 60 6.70 4.86 -14.28
CA PRO A 60 7.77 5.63 -14.91
C PRO A 60 8.17 6.87 -14.11
N ALA A 61 7.18 7.59 -13.57
CA ALA A 61 7.39 8.80 -12.80
C ALA A 61 6.28 9.01 -11.78
N ARG A 62 6.53 9.81 -10.74
CA ARG A 62 5.47 10.34 -9.89
C ARG A 62 4.76 11.50 -10.59
N ARG A 63 3.57 11.89 -10.07
CA ARG A 63 2.86 13.11 -10.50
C ARG A 63 3.73 14.38 -10.43
N SER A 64 4.74 14.39 -9.57
CA SER A 64 5.75 15.45 -9.41
C SER A 64 6.86 15.43 -10.46
N GLY A 65 6.86 14.46 -11.38
CA GLY A 65 7.90 14.31 -12.40
C GLY A 65 9.21 13.66 -11.92
N GLU A 66 9.29 13.23 -10.65
CA GLU A 66 10.48 12.54 -10.13
C GLU A 66 10.58 11.12 -10.70
N GLU A 67 11.70 10.80 -11.33
CA GLU A 67 12.01 9.48 -11.92
C GLU A 67 12.57 8.52 -10.86
N ASP A 68 11.77 8.21 -9.84
CA ASP A 68 12.20 7.41 -8.69
C ASP A 68 12.71 6.00 -9.00
N ASN A 69 12.41 5.47 -10.19
CA ASN A 69 12.77 4.11 -10.60
C ASN A 69 13.87 4.06 -11.64
N GLU A 70 14.43 5.19 -12.09
CA GLU A 70 15.36 5.22 -13.22
C GLU A 70 16.64 4.42 -12.93
N GLU A 71 17.27 4.61 -11.80
CA GLU A 71 18.46 3.85 -11.40
C GLU A 71 18.18 2.34 -11.35
N THR A 72 17.04 1.95 -10.78
CA THR A 72 16.61 0.55 -10.72
C THR A 72 16.36 -0.02 -12.11
N ARG A 73 15.70 0.73 -12.98
CA ARG A 73 15.47 0.38 -14.39
C ARG A 73 16.76 0.07 -15.11
N GLN A 74 17.73 0.96 -15.00
CA GLN A 74 19.04 0.81 -15.66
C GLN A 74 19.75 -0.46 -15.17
N LYS A 75 19.77 -0.71 -13.85
CA LYS A 75 20.39 -1.91 -13.28
C LYS A 75 19.70 -3.21 -13.72
N LEU A 76 18.37 -3.22 -13.75
CA LEU A 76 17.59 -4.38 -14.21
C LEU A 76 17.81 -4.66 -15.69
N THR A 77 17.78 -3.62 -16.53
CA THR A 77 18.00 -3.73 -17.99
C THR A 77 19.43 -4.20 -18.28
N HIS A 78 20.43 -3.66 -17.57
CA HIS A 78 21.83 -4.11 -17.71
C HIS A 78 22.01 -5.59 -17.33
N ALA A 79 21.20 -6.09 -16.37
CA ALA A 79 21.18 -7.51 -16.03
C ALA A 79 20.42 -8.40 -17.02
N GLY A 80 19.93 -7.87 -18.14
CA GLY A 80 19.16 -8.58 -19.16
C GLY A 80 17.74 -8.94 -18.72
N ILE A 81 17.15 -8.14 -17.85
CA ILE A 81 15.75 -8.29 -17.41
C ILE A 81 14.87 -7.42 -18.30
N ASP A 82 13.72 -7.97 -18.73
CA ASP A 82 12.72 -7.21 -19.47
C ASP A 82 12.01 -6.23 -18.51
N VAL A 83 12.16 -4.93 -18.76
CA VAL A 83 11.53 -3.87 -17.95
C VAL A 83 10.66 -3.00 -18.83
N VAL A 84 9.43 -2.78 -18.42
CA VAL A 84 8.48 -1.87 -19.09
C VAL A 84 7.86 -0.89 -18.10
N ASP A 85 7.37 0.21 -18.65
CA ASP A 85 6.59 1.18 -17.90
C ASP A 85 5.19 0.65 -17.59
N GLY A 86 4.59 1.13 -16.51
CA GLY A 86 3.18 0.95 -16.22
C GLY A 86 2.31 1.35 -17.40
N ASN A 87 1.12 0.76 -17.48
CA ASN A 87 0.20 1.00 -18.59
C ASN A 87 -0.27 2.49 -18.60
N PRO A 88 0.00 3.27 -19.68
CA PRO A 88 -0.32 4.69 -19.75
C PRO A 88 -1.83 4.99 -19.83
N ALA A 89 -2.68 3.97 -19.96
CA ALA A 89 -4.14 4.12 -19.81
C ALA A 89 -4.56 4.54 -18.40
N PHE A 90 -3.67 4.44 -17.41
CA PHE A 90 -3.90 4.85 -16.03
C PHE A 90 -3.05 6.07 -15.68
N GLU A 91 -3.56 6.92 -14.77
CA GLU A 91 -2.79 8.06 -14.24
C GLU A 91 -1.42 7.63 -13.70
N LEU A 92 -1.38 6.48 -13.04
CA LEU A 92 -0.17 5.79 -12.61
C LEU A 92 -0.47 4.34 -12.21
N THR A 93 0.56 3.52 -12.22
CA THR A 93 0.53 2.15 -11.69
C THR A 93 0.96 2.18 -10.23
N HIS A 94 -0.04 2.15 -9.32
CA HIS A 94 0.22 2.12 -7.87
C HIS A 94 0.10 0.71 -7.28
N GLU A 95 -0.27 -0.26 -8.08
CA GLU A 95 -0.22 -1.68 -7.73
C GLU A 95 1.18 -2.12 -7.29
N LYS A 96 1.24 -2.98 -6.31
CA LYS A 96 2.46 -3.58 -5.78
C LYS A 96 2.25 -5.07 -5.66
N SER A 97 2.58 -5.80 -6.72
CA SER A 97 2.40 -7.25 -6.78
C SER A 97 3.69 -7.96 -7.20
N MET A 98 3.75 -9.23 -6.89
CA MET A 98 4.80 -10.15 -7.35
C MET A 98 4.16 -11.52 -7.57
N VAL A 99 4.53 -12.20 -8.66
CA VAL A 99 4.12 -13.58 -8.91
C VAL A 99 5.37 -14.44 -9.14
N VAL A 100 5.45 -15.53 -8.39
CA VAL A 100 6.54 -16.51 -8.44
C VAL A 100 6.02 -17.80 -9.08
N ASP A 101 6.68 -18.24 -10.15
CA ASP A 101 6.46 -19.52 -10.85
C ASP A 101 5.01 -19.77 -11.28
N GLU A 102 4.18 -18.70 -11.41
CA GLU A 102 2.73 -18.76 -11.67
C GLU A 102 1.97 -19.59 -10.63
N LYS A 103 2.53 -19.74 -9.43
CA LYS A 103 1.98 -20.55 -8.34
C LYS A 103 1.71 -19.75 -7.07
N THR A 104 2.51 -18.74 -6.82
CA THR A 104 2.40 -17.92 -5.60
C THR A 104 2.40 -16.45 -5.98
N ALA A 105 1.45 -15.70 -5.45
CA ALA A 105 1.37 -14.25 -5.66
C ALA A 105 1.40 -13.49 -4.33
N PHE A 106 1.94 -12.28 -4.39
CA PHE A 106 2.00 -11.32 -3.29
C PHE A 106 1.18 -10.10 -3.66
N VAL A 107 0.15 -9.79 -2.88
CA VAL A 107 -0.64 -8.55 -2.95
C VAL A 107 -0.19 -7.66 -1.80
N LYS A 108 0.41 -6.50 -2.11
CA LYS A 108 1.18 -5.73 -1.15
C LYS A 108 0.67 -4.30 -0.99
N SER A 109 0.82 -3.74 0.22
CA SER A 109 0.71 -2.29 0.44
C SER A 109 2.05 -1.59 0.29
N LEU A 110 3.16 -2.28 0.58
CA LEU A 110 4.52 -1.74 0.63
C LEU A 110 5.12 -1.48 -0.75
N ASN A 111 5.88 -0.41 -0.86
CA ASN A 111 6.88 -0.25 -1.91
C ASN A 111 8.13 -1.09 -1.60
N TRP A 112 8.93 -1.38 -2.61
CA TRP A 112 10.25 -1.98 -2.43
C TRP A 112 11.31 -0.89 -2.23
N ALA A 113 11.16 -0.14 -1.14
CA ALA A 113 12.13 0.84 -0.65
C ALA A 113 12.48 0.49 0.79
N THR A 114 13.75 0.63 1.19
CA THR A 114 14.25 0.21 2.52
C THR A 114 13.40 0.77 3.65
N LYS A 115 12.96 2.03 3.56
CA LYS A 115 12.08 2.65 4.55
C LYS A 115 10.74 1.91 4.71
N ASN A 116 10.18 1.35 3.63
CA ASN A 116 8.93 0.59 3.68
C ASN A 116 9.12 -0.82 4.26
N LEU A 117 10.34 -1.30 4.32
CA LEU A 117 10.67 -2.60 4.92
C LEU A 117 10.97 -2.50 6.42
N THR A 118 11.39 -1.31 6.91
CA THR A 118 11.96 -1.14 8.26
C THR A 118 11.29 -0.08 9.12
N GLU A 119 10.61 0.93 8.53
CA GLU A 119 10.10 2.09 9.26
C GLU A 119 8.58 2.27 9.15
N THR A 120 7.93 1.53 8.24
CA THR A 120 6.49 1.67 8.03
C THR A 120 5.73 0.42 8.46
N ARG A 121 4.49 0.61 8.97
CA ARG A 121 3.51 -0.47 9.05
C ARG A 121 2.98 -0.72 7.64
N ASP A 122 3.22 -1.92 7.13
CA ASP A 122 2.82 -2.38 5.81
C ASP A 122 2.46 -3.87 5.82
N TYR A 123 1.77 -4.33 4.77
CA TYR A 123 1.22 -5.68 4.68
C TYR A 123 1.47 -6.29 3.30
N ALA A 124 1.62 -7.61 3.27
CA ALA A 124 1.56 -8.39 2.04
C ALA A 124 0.79 -9.68 2.28
N VAL A 125 -0.34 -9.86 1.60
CA VAL A 125 -1.00 -11.17 1.53
C VAL A 125 -0.28 -12.00 0.49
N VAL A 126 0.14 -13.19 0.91
CA VAL A 126 0.71 -14.22 0.03
C VAL A 126 -0.39 -15.22 -0.27
N THR A 127 -0.66 -15.49 -1.54
CA THR A 127 -1.67 -16.44 -1.96
C THR A 127 -1.12 -17.48 -2.94
N SER A 128 -1.52 -18.72 -2.74
CA SER A 128 -1.36 -19.82 -3.71
C SER A 128 -2.70 -20.28 -4.30
N HIS A 129 -3.77 -19.53 -4.07
CA HIS A 129 -5.09 -19.84 -4.62
C HIS A 129 -5.07 -19.69 -6.15
N PRO A 130 -5.34 -20.76 -6.94
CA PRO A 130 -5.08 -20.75 -8.39
C PRO A 130 -5.79 -19.63 -9.15
N ARG A 131 -7.05 -19.31 -8.79
CA ARG A 131 -7.81 -18.24 -9.45
C ARG A 131 -7.19 -16.86 -9.19
N GLU A 132 -6.74 -16.59 -7.98
CA GLU A 132 -6.12 -15.30 -7.61
C GLU A 132 -4.78 -15.13 -8.31
N VAL A 133 -3.96 -16.18 -8.32
CA VAL A 133 -2.68 -16.17 -9.03
C VAL A 133 -2.89 -15.97 -10.54
N SER A 134 -3.82 -16.72 -11.15
CA SER A 134 -4.15 -16.58 -12.58
C SER A 134 -4.61 -15.16 -12.91
N GLU A 135 -5.50 -14.60 -12.10
CA GLU A 135 -6.05 -13.26 -12.30
C GLU A 135 -4.97 -12.16 -12.23
N ILE A 136 -4.00 -12.29 -11.29
CA ILE A 136 -2.87 -11.35 -11.21
C ILE A 136 -1.95 -11.50 -12.44
N VAL A 137 -1.71 -12.73 -12.89
CA VAL A 137 -0.94 -12.98 -14.13
C VAL A 137 -1.67 -12.40 -15.35
N GLU A 138 -2.96 -12.64 -15.49
CA GLU A 138 -3.77 -12.10 -16.60
C GLU A 138 -3.75 -10.56 -16.63
N CYS A 139 -3.89 -9.92 -15.47
CA CYS A 139 -3.79 -8.47 -15.37
C CYS A 139 -2.37 -7.97 -15.73
N PHE A 140 -1.33 -8.68 -15.25
CA PHE A 140 0.05 -8.35 -15.60
C PHE A 140 0.28 -8.43 -17.10
N GLU A 141 -0.15 -9.52 -17.76
CA GLU A 141 0.00 -9.70 -19.21
C GLU A 141 -0.82 -8.67 -20.01
N ALA A 142 -2.02 -8.35 -19.55
CA ALA A 142 -2.84 -7.32 -20.18
C ALA A 142 -2.17 -5.95 -20.13
N ASP A 143 -1.66 -5.54 -18.95
CA ASP A 143 -0.96 -4.27 -18.79
C ASP A 143 0.39 -4.27 -19.53
N TRP A 144 1.10 -5.41 -19.57
CA TRP A 144 2.36 -5.57 -20.34
C TRP A 144 2.18 -5.33 -21.82
N HIS A 145 1.11 -5.88 -22.38
CA HIS A 145 0.79 -5.79 -23.82
C HIS A 145 -0.15 -4.63 -24.17
N ARG A 146 -0.41 -3.71 -23.21
CA ARG A 146 -1.33 -2.57 -23.41
C ARG A 146 -2.74 -2.99 -23.82
N LYS A 147 -3.20 -4.15 -23.35
CA LYS A 147 -4.53 -4.68 -23.58
C LYS A 147 -5.47 -4.35 -22.41
N ARG A 148 -6.75 -4.38 -22.68
CA ARG A 148 -7.76 -4.22 -21.64
C ARG A 148 -7.81 -5.47 -20.75
N PHE A 149 -7.78 -5.27 -19.43
CA PHE A 149 -8.11 -6.30 -18.44
C PHE A 149 -9.56 -6.11 -17.98
N ASP A 150 -10.37 -7.18 -18.04
CA ASP A 150 -11.76 -7.15 -17.57
C ASP A 150 -11.87 -7.52 -16.10
N SER A 151 -12.04 -6.51 -15.25
CA SER A 151 -12.18 -6.67 -13.80
C SER A 151 -13.61 -6.92 -13.31
N LYS A 152 -14.63 -6.95 -14.20
CA LYS A 152 -16.04 -7.06 -13.79
C LYS A 152 -16.40 -8.39 -13.12
N ARG A 153 -15.69 -9.46 -13.46
CA ARG A 153 -15.86 -10.80 -12.87
C ARG A 153 -14.67 -11.20 -11.99
N ALA A 154 -13.85 -10.24 -11.63
CA ALA A 154 -12.65 -10.45 -10.86
C ALA A 154 -12.98 -10.94 -9.45
N HIS A 155 -12.18 -11.89 -8.97
CA HIS A 155 -12.20 -12.36 -7.59
C HIS A 155 -11.52 -11.35 -6.66
N LEU A 156 -10.43 -10.75 -7.13
CA LEU A 156 -9.69 -9.69 -6.45
C LEU A 156 -10.35 -8.31 -6.65
N ILE A 157 -9.88 -7.32 -5.93
CA ILE A 157 -10.36 -5.94 -6.00
C ILE A 157 -9.38 -5.12 -6.84
N TRP A 158 -9.81 -4.74 -8.02
CA TRP A 158 -9.04 -3.95 -8.96
C TRP A 158 -9.55 -2.52 -9.07
N CYS A 159 -8.64 -1.56 -9.18
CA CYS A 159 -8.95 -0.22 -9.58
C CYS A 159 -8.35 0.10 -10.97
N PRO A 160 -9.02 0.95 -11.74
CA PRO A 160 -10.32 1.62 -11.46
C PRO A 160 -11.50 0.67 -11.29
N GLY A 161 -12.51 1.10 -10.46
CA GLY A 161 -13.78 0.40 -10.28
C GLY A 161 -13.95 -0.41 -8.98
N GLY A 162 -12.96 -0.41 -8.09
CA GLY A 162 -12.99 -1.18 -6.84
C GLY A 162 -13.79 -0.53 -5.70
N ARG A 163 -14.25 0.73 -5.83
CA ARG A 163 -14.91 1.50 -4.75
C ARG A 163 -16.12 0.76 -4.15
N ASP A 164 -16.99 0.20 -4.98
CA ASP A 164 -18.21 -0.48 -4.52
C ASP A 164 -17.91 -1.70 -3.64
N ARG A 165 -16.78 -2.40 -3.90
CA ARG A 165 -16.35 -3.52 -3.05
C ARG A 165 -15.93 -3.05 -1.66
N PHE A 166 -15.25 -1.90 -1.56
CA PHE A 166 -14.90 -1.29 -0.28
C PHE A 166 -16.15 -0.81 0.46
N CYS A 167 -17.08 -0.12 -0.22
CA CYS A 167 -18.34 0.33 0.39
C CYS A 167 -19.13 -0.85 0.93
N ARG A 168 -19.31 -1.91 0.16
CA ARG A 168 -20.01 -3.12 0.60
C ARG A 168 -19.34 -3.74 1.82
N PHE A 169 -18.02 -3.87 1.83
CA PHE A 169 -17.26 -4.40 2.96
C PHE A 169 -17.51 -3.58 4.25
N ILE A 170 -17.52 -2.24 4.15
CA ILE A 170 -17.80 -1.34 5.28
C ILE A 170 -19.27 -1.45 5.71
N GLU A 171 -20.19 -1.58 4.77
CA GLU A 171 -21.63 -1.70 5.04
C GLU A 171 -22.00 -3.05 5.69
N GLU A 172 -21.27 -4.12 5.42
CA GLU A 172 -21.44 -5.45 6.02
C GLU A 172 -20.91 -5.53 7.46
N ALA A 173 -20.02 -4.64 7.88
CA ALA A 173 -19.50 -4.60 9.25
C ALA A 173 -20.63 -4.34 10.27
N ARG A 174 -20.65 -5.13 11.37
CA ARG A 174 -21.73 -5.12 12.39
C ARG A 174 -21.26 -4.67 13.77
N HIS A 175 -20.04 -4.96 14.15
CA HIS A 175 -19.54 -4.75 15.51
C HIS A 175 -18.33 -3.83 15.55
N THR A 176 -17.29 -4.17 14.78
CA THR A 176 -16.01 -3.47 14.80
C THR A 176 -15.45 -3.30 13.41
N LEU A 177 -14.79 -2.18 13.18
CA LEU A 177 -14.05 -1.93 11.93
C LEU A 177 -12.75 -1.20 12.26
N PHE A 178 -11.62 -1.90 12.07
CA PHE A 178 -10.30 -1.27 12.05
C PHE A 178 -9.97 -0.85 10.63
N VAL A 179 -9.54 0.40 10.47
CA VAL A 179 -9.08 0.93 9.19
C VAL A 179 -7.70 1.55 9.36
N GLN A 180 -6.72 0.99 8.69
CA GLN A 180 -5.40 1.57 8.56
C GLN A 180 -5.21 2.04 7.13
N ASN A 181 -5.16 3.35 6.93
CA ASN A 181 -4.92 3.96 5.62
C ASN A 181 -4.25 5.32 5.79
N GLU A 182 -3.36 5.68 4.88
CA GLU A 182 -2.67 6.97 4.98
C GLU A 182 -3.52 8.16 4.51
N ARG A 183 -4.67 7.92 3.86
CA ARG A 183 -5.54 8.96 3.28
C ARG A 183 -7.02 8.61 3.42
N TYR A 184 -7.81 9.61 3.79
CA TYR A 184 -9.27 9.55 3.87
C TYR A 184 -9.84 10.75 3.11
N GLN A 185 -9.89 10.65 1.78
CA GLN A 185 -10.22 11.75 0.86
C GLN A 185 -11.39 11.41 -0.08
N ASP A 186 -11.75 10.13 -0.21
CA ASP A 186 -12.87 9.68 -1.03
C ASP A 186 -14.19 9.88 -0.27
N ILE A 187 -15.02 10.80 -0.74
CA ILE A 187 -16.25 11.18 -0.04
C ILE A 187 -17.25 10.04 0.08
N VAL A 188 -17.29 9.14 -0.90
CA VAL A 188 -18.21 7.97 -0.87
C VAL A 188 -17.76 6.99 0.22
N ILE A 189 -16.47 6.75 0.35
CA ILE A 189 -15.92 5.90 1.42
C ILE A 189 -16.14 6.56 2.79
N ILE A 190 -15.88 7.86 2.92
CA ILE A 190 -16.13 8.61 4.16
C ILE A 190 -17.60 8.48 4.56
N GLU A 191 -18.53 8.63 3.63
CA GLU A 191 -19.96 8.44 3.88
C GLU A 191 -20.27 7.01 4.34
N CYS A 192 -19.69 5.99 3.72
CA CYS A 192 -19.85 4.59 4.17
C CYS A 192 -19.36 4.40 5.60
N LEU A 193 -18.20 4.98 5.98
CA LEU A 193 -17.67 4.92 7.35
C LEU A 193 -18.57 5.65 8.35
N VAL A 194 -19.05 6.84 8.02
CA VAL A 194 -20.01 7.60 8.85
C VAL A 194 -21.31 6.83 9.05
N ARG A 195 -21.85 6.22 7.99
CA ARG A 195 -23.04 5.36 8.10
C ARG A 195 -22.79 4.14 8.98
N ALA A 196 -21.61 3.53 8.90
CA ALA A 196 -21.26 2.42 9.78
C ALA A 196 -21.21 2.86 11.25
N ALA A 197 -20.60 4.00 11.57
CA ALA A 197 -20.61 4.57 12.92
C ALA A 197 -22.02 4.83 13.43
N ARG A 198 -22.89 5.41 12.60
CA ARG A 198 -24.30 5.66 12.95
C ARG A 198 -25.12 4.40 13.19
N ARG A 199 -24.72 3.26 12.60
CA ARG A 199 -25.31 1.95 12.91
C ARG A 199 -24.80 1.35 14.21
N GLY A 200 -23.84 2.00 14.90
CA GLY A 200 -23.27 1.54 16.15
C GLY A 200 -22.00 0.67 15.98
N VAL A 201 -21.45 0.57 14.77
CA VAL A 201 -20.16 -0.10 14.54
C VAL A 201 -19.06 0.71 15.21
N LYS A 202 -18.18 0.05 15.99
CA LYS A 202 -17.03 0.70 16.63
C LYS A 202 -15.89 0.83 15.62
N LEU A 203 -15.67 2.06 15.14
CA LEU A 203 -14.60 2.35 14.18
C LEU A 203 -13.31 2.75 14.89
N HIS A 204 -12.20 2.13 14.47
CA HIS A 204 -10.84 2.42 14.92
C HIS A 204 -10.01 2.82 13.69
N LEU A 205 -9.95 4.13 13.40
CA LEU A 205 -9.24 4.65 12.25
C LEU A 205 -7.81 5.04 12.61
N MET A 206 -6.87 4.66 11.76
CA MET A 206 -5.47 5.07 11.89
C MET A 206 -5.02 5.72 10.58
N THR A 207 -4.32 6.83 10.70
CA THR A 207 -3.84 7.62 9.56
C THR A 207 -2.42 8.11 9.77
N ARG A 208 -1.83 8.67 8.71
CA ARG A 208 -0.62 9.48 8.83
C ARG A 208 -0.99 10.87 9.35
N PRO A 209 -0.14 11.48 10.19
CA PRO A 209 -0.34 12.87 10.60
C PRO A 209 -0.42 13.80 9.37
N PRO A 210 -1.34 14.78 9.36
CA PRO A 210 -1.52 15.69 8.23
C PRO A 210 -0.25 16.42 7.80
N HIS A 211 0.60 16.86 8.73
CA HIS A 211 1.87 17.54 8.43
C HIS A 211 2.87 16.69 7.60
N THR A 212 2.67 15.38 7.52
CA THR A 212 3.49 14.49 6.68
C THR A 212 2.99 14.40 5.24
N LEU A 213 1.84 15.00 4.93
CA LEU A 213 1.29 15.06 3.58
C LEU A 213 1.89 16.24 2.81
N LYS A 214 1.94 16.15 1.48
CA LYS A 214 2.29 17.30 0.61
C LYS A 214 1.23 18.40 0.75
N GLU A 215 1.62 19.68 0.54
CA GLU A 215 0.74 20.83 0.77
C GLU A 215 -0.59 20.77 0.01
N ASP A 216 -0.53 20.40 -1.26
CA ASP A 216 -1.68 20.23 -2.13
C ASP A 216 -2.70 19.18 -1.62
N LYS A 217 -2.29 18.31 -0.69
CA LYS A 217 -3.10 17.22 -0.13
C LYS A 217 -3.47 17.41 1.33
N LEU A 218 -2.93 18.43 1.96
CA LEU A 218 -3.16 18.70 3.38
C LEU A 218 -4.63 19.03 3.64
N VAL A 219 -5.19 19.98 2.87
CA VAL A 219 -6.57 20.46 3.04
C VAL A 219 -7.58 19.34 2.77
N GLU A 220 -7.40 18.60 1.66
CA GLU A 220 -8.27 17.47 1.32
C GLU A 220 -8.20 16.35 2.38
N GLY A 221 -7.02 16.07 2.91
CA GLY A 221 -6.82 15.03 3.92
C GLY A 221 -7.44 15.37 5.26
N VAL A 222 -7.34 16.62 5.68
CA VAL A 222 -7.90 17.10 6.97
C VAL A 222 -9.41 17.14 6.94
N GLY A 223 -10.03 17.60 5.84
CA GLY A 223 -11.49 17.73 5.73
C GLY A 223 -12.21 16.40 5.97
N GLY A 224 -11.77 15.31 5.33
CA GLY A 224 -12.35 13.99 5.54
C GLY A 224 -12.19 13.47 6.97
N LEU A 225 -11.03 13.70 7.60
CA LEU A 225 -10.78 13.31 8.97
C LEU A 225 -11.68 14.08 9.95
N ARG A 226 -11.86 15.41 9.77
CA ARG A 226 -12.75 16.22 10.61
C ARG A 226 -14.20 15.77 10.52
N ILE A 227 -14.72 15.50 9.33
CA ILE A 227 -16.10 15.00 9.15
C ILE A 227 -16.31 13.70 9.97
N MET A 228 -15.31 12.82 10.01
CA MET A 228 -15.40 11.57 10.76
C MET A 228 -15.26 11.80 12.26
N ASP A 229 -14.39 12.69 12.69
CA ASP A 229 -14.21 13.07 14.10
C ASP A 229 -15.46 13.72 14.68
N ASP A 230 -16.11 14.61 13.94
CA ASP A 230 -17.35 15.30 14.31
C ASP A 230 -18.52 14.34 14.60
N VAL A 231 -18.50 13.14 14.01
CA VAL A 231 -19.49 12.09 14.30
C VAL A 231 -19.00 11.07 15.35
N GLY A 232 -17.89 11.38 16.03
CA GLY A 232 -17.34 10.59 17.13
C GLY A 232 -16.49 9.39 16.73
N ILE A 233 -16.06 9.29 15.48
CA ILE A 233 -15.12 8.25 15.04
C ILE A 233 -13.73 8.58 15.59
N LYS A 234 -13.14 7.63 16.31
CA LYS A 234 -11.81 7.82 16.89
C LYS A 234 -10.73 7.64 15.83
N ILE A 235 -9.86 8.64 15.71
CA ILE A 235 -8.77 8.68 14.74
C ILE A 235 -7.44 8.77 15.45
N HIS A 236 -6.52 7.86 15.14
CA HIS A 236 -5.22 7.74 15.80
C HIS A 236 -4.06 7.80 14.79
N LYS A 237 -2.87 8.07 15.31
CA LYS A 237 -1.57 7.98 14.60
C LYS A 237 -0.64 7.01 15.33
N LEU A 238 0.17 6.24 14.60
CA LEU A 238 1.20 5.37 15.17
C LEU A 238 2.27 6.19 15.91
N LYS A 239 2.78 5.65 17.03
CA LYS A 239 3.84 6.30 17.84
C LYS A 239 5.22 6.19 17.19
N ARG A 240 5.59 5.00 16.74
CA ARG A 240 6.96 4.64 16.34
C ARG A 240 7.11 4.39 14.86
N LEU A 241 6.10 3.84 14.22
CA LEU A 241 6.10 3.53 12.80
C LEU A 241 5.33 4.61 12.03
N LYS A 242 5.72 4.81 10.79
CA LYS A 242 4.91 5.56 9.83
C LYS A 242 3.84 4.63 9.26
N LEU A 243 2.59 5.07 9.22
CA LEU A 243 1.53 4.28 8.57
C LEU A 243 1.64 4.41 7.05
N HIS A 244 1.78 3.29 6.36
CA HIS A 244 1.70 3.21 4.91
C HIS A 244 0.81 2.05 4.45
N GLY A 245 0.51 1.10 5.32
CA GLY A 245 -0.41 -0.01 5.11
C GLY A 245 -1.81 0.45 4.73
N LYS A 246 -2.48 -0.35 3.90
CA LYS A 246 -3.87 -0.18 3.53
C LYS A 246 -4.59 -1.47 3.89
N MET A 247 -5.28 -1.42 5.05
CA MET A 247 -5.96 -2.55 5.63
C MET A 247 -7.30 -2.12 6.23
N LEU A 248 -8.37 -2.85 5.90
CA LEU A 248 -9.64 -2.82 6.58
C LEU A 248 -9.83 -4.20 7.24
N LEU A 249 -10.26 -4.24 8.49
CA LEU A 249 -10.54 -5.48 9.22
C LEU A 249 -11.91 -5.34 9.90
N ALA A 250 -12.88 -6.16 9.49
CA ALA A 250 -14.26 -6.12 9.97
C ALA A 250 -14.57 -7.33 10.86
N ASP A 251 -15.15 -7.03 12.03
CA ASP A 251 -15.74 -8.01 12.95
C ASP A 251 -14.82 -9.19 13.31
N ASP A 252 -13.50 -9.00 13.21
CA ASP A 252 -12.47 -10.03 13.40
C ASP A 252 -12.64 -11.28 12.51
N THR A 253 -13.37 -11.16 11.40
CA THR A 253 -13.74 -12.27 10.51
C THR A 253 -13.30 -12.11 9.08
N SER A 254 -13.05 -10.88 8.64
CA SER A 254 -12.64 -10.59 7.27
C SER A 254 -11.77 -9.35 7.17
N ALA A 255 -10.88 -9.31 6.19
CA ALA A 255 -10.04 -8.15 5.95
C ALA A 255 -9.86 -7.87 4.46
N ILE A 256 -9.66 -6.58 4.12
CA ILE A 256 -9.14 -6.14 2.81
C ILE A 256 -7.73 -5.64 3.01
N VAL A 257 -6.78 -6.12 2.20
CA VAL A 257 -5.38 -5.69 2.20
C VAL A 257 -4.92 -5.42 0.77
N GLY A 258 -4.17 -4.33 0.56
CA GLY A 258 -3.64 -4.04 -0.78
C GLY A 258 -2.97 -2.67 -0.90
N SER A 259 -2.99 -2.15 -2.13
CA SER A 259 -2.32 -0.88 -2.46
C SER A 259 -3.24 0.35 -2.40
N ILE A 260 -4.58 0.14 -2.27
CA ILE A 260 -5.61 1.15 -2.51
C ILE A 260 -5.69 2.15 -1.35
N ASN A 261 -5.36 3.41 -1.63
CA ASN A 261 -5.64 4.50 -0.72
C ASN A 261 -7.13 4.89 -0.79
N LEU A 262 -7.71 5.34 0.33
CA LEU A 262 -9.10 5.81 0.38
C LEU A 262 -9.17 7.25 -0.16
N ALA A 263 -8.81 7.40 -1.43
CA ALA A 263 -8.74 8.66 -2.16
C ALA A 263 -9.27 8.48 -3.59
N PRO A 264 -9.93 9.51 -4.18
CA PRO A 264 -10.56 9.41 -5.50
C PRO A 264 -9.63 8.89 -6.58
N GLY A 265 -8.40 9.41 -6.66
CA GLY A 265 -7.44 8.97 -7.67
C GLY A 265 -7.09 7.48 -7.61
N SER A 266 -7.15 6.84 -6.43
CA SER A 266 -6.93 5.39 -6.31
C SER A 266 -8.10 4.59 -6.89
N PHE A 267 -9.34 5.05 -6.72
CA PHE A 267 -10.51 4.33 -7.21
C PHE A 267 -10.83 4.60 -8.69
N ASP A 268 -10.47 5.78 -9.21
CA ASP A 268 -10.96 6.26 -10.50
C ASP A 268 -9.89 6.30 -11.60
N GLY A 269 -8.60 6.53 -11.27
CA GLY A 269 -7.57 6.77 -12.28
C GLY A 269 -6.37 5.84 -12.23
N ARG A 270 -6.14 5.13 -11.13
CA ARG A 270 -4.90 4.35 -10.93
C ARG A 270 -5.11 2.87 -11.13
N ARG A 271 -4.07 2.18 -11.61
CA ARG A 271 -3.99 0.72 -11.52
C ARG A 271 -3.59 0.35 -10.09
N GLU A 272 -4.53 -0.25 -9.35
CA GLU A 272 -4.36 -0.70 -7.97
C GLU A 272 -4.92 -2.11 -7.79
N LEU A 273 -4.50 -2.77 -6.71
CA LEU A 273 -4.91 -4.13 -6.36
C LEU A 273 -5.11 -4.26 -4.86
N ALA A 274 -6.20 -4.90 -4.46
CA ALA A 274 -6.40 -5.39 -3.10
C ALA A 274 -7.04 -6.80 -3.12
N ILE A 275 -6.91 -7.49 -2.00
CA ILE A 275 -7.47 -8.81 -1.78
C ILE A 275 -8.33 -8.79 -0.52
N GLU A 276 -9.52 -9.38 -0.59
CA GLU A 276 -10.36 -9.69 0.55
C GLU A 276 -10.02 -11.09 1.07
N VAL A 277 -9.77 -11.23 2.35
CA VAL A 277 -9.40 -12.49 3.01
C VAL A 277 -10.32 -12.79 4.18
N ARG A 278 -10.61 -14.09 4.36
CA ARG A 278 -11.43 -14.62 5.47
C ARG A 278 -10.76 -15.84 6.09
N ASP A 279 -9.50 -16.10 5.76
CA ASP A 279 -8.71 -17.19 6.33
C ASP A 279 -8.40 -16.88 7.79
N ASP A 280 -8.78 -17.79 8.69
CA ASP A 280 -8.69 -17.60 10.15
C ASP A 280 -7.28 -17.19 10.59
N GLU A 281 -6.24 -17.86 10.11
CA GLU A 281 -4.84 -17.55 10.46
C GLU A 281 -4.41 -16.15 10.04
N VAL A 282 -4.85 -15.71 8.83
CA VAL A 282 -4.54 -14.37 8.30
C VAL A 282 -5.29 -13.31 9.09
N VAL A 283 -6.58 -13.52 9.31
CA VAL A 283 -7.45 -12.58 10.05
C VAL A 283 -7.00 -12.48 11.51
N GLU A 284 -6.69 -13.58 12.18
CA GLU A 284 -6.17 -13.58 13.54
C GLU A 284 -4.85 -12.79 13.66
N ARG A 285 -3.93 -12.97 12.71
CA ARG A 285 -2.67 -12.21 12.69
C ARG A 285 -2.92 -10.72 12.49
N LEU A 286 -3.78 -10.35 11.55
CA LEU A 286 -4.15 -8.94 11.31
C LEU A 286 -4.83 -8.33 12.53
N ASN A 287 -5.70 -9.07 13.19
CA ASN A 287 -6.38 -8.65 14.41
C ASN A 287 -5.37 -8.36 15.55
N LYS A 288 -4.45 -9.27 15.82
CA LYS A 288 -3.38 -9.06 16.81
C LYS A 288 -2.59 -7.78 16.52
N VAL A 289 -2.24 -7.54 15.25
CA VAL A 289 -1.50 -6.36 14.84
C VAL A 289 -2.34 -5.09 14.97
N ALA A 290 -3.59 -5.10 14.51
CA ALA A 290 -4.49 -3.95 14.59
C ALA A 290 -4.73 -3.52 16.04
N HIS A 291 -4.99 -4.46 16.94
CA HIS A 291 -5.15 -4.19 18.36
C HIS A 291 -3.85 -3.70 19.02
N TYR A 292 -2.71 -4.30 18.68
CA TYR A 292 -1.41 -3.85 19.17
C TYR A 292 -1.12 -2.40 18.73
N ASP A 293 -1.28 -2.13 17.44
CA ASP A 293 -1.04 -0.80 16.86
C ASP A 293 -1.98 0.24 17.49
N TRP A 294 -3.26 -0.09 17.66
CA TRP A 294 -4.24 0.77 18.32
C TRP A 294 -3.86 1.10 19.75
N LYS A 295 -3.53 0.09 20.54
CA LYS A 295 -3.11 0.26 21.95
C LYS A 295 -1.85 1.11 22.08
N HIS A 296 -0.94 1.05 21.09
CA HIS A 296 0.32 1.78 21.07
C HIS A 296 0.30 2.99 20.12
N SER A 297 -0.85 3.57 19.89
CA SER A 297 -1.05 4.77 19.08
C SER A 297 -1.37 6.00 19.95
N HIS A 298 -1.51 7.15 19.31
CA HIS A 298 -2.00 8.38 19.92
C HIS A 298 -3.24 8.85 19.18
N PRO A 299 -4.24 9.41 19.90
CA PRO A 299 -5.29 10.20 19.26
C PRO A 299 -4.67 11.29 18.38
N LEU A 300 -5.27 11.52 17.24
CA LEU A 300 -4.92 12.64 16.38
C LEU A 300 -5.76 13.84 16.79
N ASP A 301 -5.11 14.93 17.13
CA ASP A 301 -5.79 16.19 17.41
C ASP A 301 -6.09 16.91 16.10
N LEU A 302 -7.37 16.99 15.75
CA LEU A 302 -7.88 17.62 14.54
C LEU A 302 -8.50 19.00 14.82
N SER A 303 -8.38 19.53 16.06
CA SER A 303 -8.71 20.92 16.38
C SER A 303 -7.81 21.89 15.62
N ASP A 304 -8.21 23.16 15.55
CA ASP A 304 -7.39 24.18 14.91
C ASP A 304 -6.03 24.32 15.59
N ASP A 305 -5.99 24.22 16.92
CA ASP A 305 -4.74 24.26 17.69
C ASP A 305 -3.84 23.06 17.40
N GLY A 306 -4.42 21.86 17.34
CA GLY A 306 -3.70 20.63 16.98
C GLY A 306 -3.11 20.69 15.57
N LEU A 307 -3.86 21.20 14.60
CA LEU A 307 -3.39 21.38 13.22
C LEU A 307 -2.31 22.44 13.11
N LEU A 308 -2.37 23.52 13.91
CA LEU A 308 -1.31 24.53 13.97
C LEU A 308 -0.01 23.96 14.56
N VAL A 309 -0.09 23.06 15.55
CA VAL A 309 1.10 22.33 16.05
C VAL A 309 1.68 21.46 14.95
N ASP A 310 0.86 20.68 14.24
CA ASP A 310 1.30 19.85 13.13
C ASP A 310 1.98 20.68 12.00
N LEU A 311 1.49 21.88 11.70
CA LEU A 311 2.11 22.79 10.73
C LEU A 311 3.47 23.35 11.22
N ARG A 312 3.58 23.66 12.50
CA ARG A 312 4.85 24.09 13.11
C ARG A 312 5.91 22.98 13.08
N ASP A 313 5.52 21.75 13.44
CA ASP A 313 6.39 20.57 13.37
C ASP A 313 6.91 20.35 11.94
N ARG A 314 6.07 20.61 10.94
CA ARG A 314 6.46 20.55 9.54
C ARG A 314 7.48 21.61 9.15
N ALA A 315 7.26 22.86 9.57
CA ALA A 315 8.19 23.95 9.29
C ALA A 315 9.58 23.66 9.91
N GLN A 316 9.62 23.21 11.17
CA GLN A 316 10.86 22.83 11.83
C GLN A 316 11.57 21.65 11.15
N ALA A 317 10.81 20.65 10.66
CA ALA A 317 11.37 19.54 9.91
C ALA A 317 11.98 20.00 8.57
N ALA A 318 11.33 20.93 7.87
CA ALA A 318 11.83 21.50 6.62
C ALA A 318 13.12 22.32 6.82
N GLU A 319 13.17 23.14 7.87
CA GLU A 319 14.38 23.89 8.23
C GLU A 319 15.55 22.97 8.57
N LYS A 320 15.29 21.88 9.30
CA LYS A 320 16.31 20.90 9.66
C LYS A 320 16.88 20.17 8.44
N LEU A 321 16.03 19.84 7.46
CA LEU A 321 16.45 19.25 6.19
C LEU A 321 17.28 20.23 5.37
N ALA A 322 16.87 21.50 5.27
CA ALA A 322 17.60 22.52 4.55
C ALA A 322 19.01 22.76 5.15
N LEU A 323 19.15 22.73 6.48
CA LEU A 323 20.43 22.83 7.17
C LEU A 323 21.36 21.64 6.86
N ILE A 324 20.80 20.42 6.83
CA ILE A 324 21.56 19.19 6.48
C ILE A 324 22.06 19.24 5.03
N ASP A 325 21.22 19.68 4.10
CA ASP A 325 21.59 19.80 2.69
C ASP A 325 22.65 20.90 2.47
N HIS A 326 22.56 21.99 3.23
CA HIS A 326 23.58 23.05 3.20
C HIS A 326 24.94 22.58 3.74
N GLN A 327 24.93 21.76 4.81
CA GLN A 327 26.14 21.17 5.37
C GLN A 327 26.79 20.15 4.41
N LYS A 328 25.98 19.33 3.73
CA LYS A 328 26.49 18.38 2.71
C LYS A 328 27.18 19.11 1.56
N LYS A 329 26.56 20.16 1.03
CA LYS A 329 27.14 20.97 -0.05
C LYS A 329 28.44 21.70 0.35
N LYS A 330 28.60 22.05 1.63
CA LYS A 330 29.83 22.62 2.16
C LYS A 330 30.99 21.63 2.35
N ASN A 331 30.67 20.36 2.51
CA ASN A 331 31.67 19.29 2.71
C ASN A 331 32.08 18.62 1.39
N GLU A 332 31.37 18.89 0.28
CA GLU A 332 31.66 18.39 -1.07
C GLU A 332 32.37 19.43 -1.99
N GLY A 333 32.58 20.65 -1.53
CA GLY A 333 33.35 21.73 -2.20
C GLY A 333 34.64 22.08 -1.45
#